data_88c3bc7eb3cc10015e8806725df10c22
#
_entry.id   88c3bc7eb3cc10015e8806725df10c22
#
_cell.length_a   1.000
_cell.length_b   1.000
_cell.length_c   1.000
_cell.angle_alpha   90.00
_cell.angle_beta   90.00
_cell.angle_gamma   90.00
#
_symmetry.space_group_name_H-M   'P 1'
#
loop_
_entity.id
_entity.type
_entity.pdbx_description
1 polymer ?
#
loop_
_entity_poly.entity_id
_entity_poly.type
_entity_poly.pdbx_seq_one_letter_code
_entity_poly.pdbx_strand_id
1 'polypeptide(L)'
;MPASSESTVALPAGVALHARPAATFVKTALRFRSRLTVAADGNDGKVADAKSILAVLALGAVGGTVLRLSAEGEDAPDALAALTSCVSGLVDQ
;
A
#
# COMPACT_ATOMS: atom_id res chain seq x y z
N MET A 1 -6.03 -23.61 0.01
CA MET A 1 -6.52 -22.26 0.38
C MET A 1 -5.42 -21.24 0.17
N PRO A 2 -5.71 -20.14 -0.49
CA PRO A 2 -4.69 -19.09 -0.58
C PRO A 2 -4.38 -18.53 0.80
N ALA A 3 -3.12 -18.23 1.04
CA ALA A 3 -2.72 -17.59 2.27
C ALA A 3 -3.23 -16.15 2.27
N SER A 4 -3.69 -15.70 3.41
CA SER A 4 -4.20 -14.36 3.60
C SER A 4 -3.42 -13.71 4.74
N SER A 5 -2.92 -12.51 4.53
CA SER A 5 -2.10 -11.80 5.51
C SER A 5 -2.45 -10.32 5.52
N GLU A 6 -2.26 -9.70 6.67
CA GLU A 6 -2.48 -8.26 6.82
C GLU A 6 -1.33 -7.64 7.56
N SER A 7 -1.09 -6.36 7.28
CA SER A 7 -0.08 -5.58 7.98
C SER A 7 -0.49 -4.11 7.96
N THR A 8 0.04 -3.34 8.89
CA THR A 8 -0.18 -1.90 8.91
C THR A 8 1.15 -1.18 8.86
N VAL A 9 1.16 -0.01 8.24
CA VAL A 9 2.35 0.82 8.17
C VAL A 9 1.91 2.28 8.05
N ALA A 10 2.56 3.17 8.78
CA ALA A 10 2.25 4.60 8.68
C ALA A 10 3.08 5.23 7.57
N LEU A 11 2.43 6.12 6.79
CA LEU A 11 3.18 6.97 5.87
C LEU A 11 4.11 7.88 6.68
N PRO A 12 5.36 8.05 6.25
CA PRO A 12 6.25 8.98 6.93
C PRO A 12 5.65 10.38 6.98
N ALA A 13 5.97 11.12 8.03
CA ALA A 13 5.51 12.49 8.17
C ALA A 13 5.98 13.31 6.96
N GLY A 14 5.07 14.10 6.41
CA GLY A 14 5.39 14.94 5.25
C GLY A 14 5.32 14.23 3.90
N VAL A 15 5.03 12.93 3.88
CA VAL A 15 4.91 12.18 2.62
C VAL A 15 3.45 11.84 2.37
N ALA A 16 2.89 12.40 1.31
CA ALA A 16 1.53 12.05 0.88
C ALA A 16 1.59 11.06 -0.29
N LEU A 17 0.56 10.22 -0.43
CA LEU A 17 0.47 9.28 -1.55
C LEU A 17 -0.04 9.99 -2.80
N HIS A 18 0.76 10.92 -3.33
CA HIS A 18 0.48 11.52 -4.63
C HIS A 18 1.39 10.87 -5.70
N ALA A 19 1.49 11.46 -6.87
CA ALA A 19 1.98 10.77 -8.08
C ALA A 19 3.25 9.93 -7.91
N ARG A 20 4.34 10.49 -7.38
CA ARG A 20 5.60 9.75 -7.28
C ARG A 20 5.59 8.65 -6.23
N PRO A 21 5.22 8.93 -4.98
CA PRO A 21 5.13 7.87 -3.97
C PRO A 21 4.14 6.79 -4.37
N ALA A 22 2.99 7.16 -4.93
CA ALA A 22 1.99 6.20 -5.38
C ALA A 22 2.53 5.30 -6.48
N ALA A 23 3.28 5.87 -7.44
CA ALA A 23 3.88 5.10 -8.52
C ALA A 23 4.90 4.09 -7.98
N THR A 24 5.72 4.49 -7.02
CA THR A 24 6.69 3.60 -6.38
C THR A 24 5.97 2.45 -5.66
N PHE A 25 4.90 2.76 -4.93
CA PHE A 25 4.10 1.77 -4.23
C PHE A 25 3.48 0.76 -5.21
N VAL A 26 2.86 1.26 -6.28
CA VAL A 26 2.21 0.41 -7.28
C VAL A 26 3.23 -0.48 -7.99
N LYS A 27 4.39 0.06 -8.36
CA LYS A 27 5.46 -0.73 -8.99
C LYS A 27 5.89 -1.87 -8.09
N THR A 28 6.02 -1.62 -6.80
CA THR A 28 6.37 -2.67 -5.84
C THR A 28 5.28 -3.74 -5.81
N ALA A 29 4.01 -3.32 -5.74
CA ALA A 29 2.90 -4.26 -5.70
C ALA A 29 2.83 -5.13 -6.97
N LEU A 30 3.17 -4.57 -8.12
CA LEU A 30 3.11 -5.29 -9.39
C LEU A 30 4.14 -6.42 -9.50
N ARG A 31 5.12 -6.47 -8.61
CA ARG A 31 6.13 -7.52 -8.61
C ARG A 31 5.59 -8.86 -8.08
N PHE A 32 4.44 -8.84 -7.44
CA PHE A 32 3.88 -10.01 -6.75
C PHE A 32 2.61 -10.49 -7.42
N ARG A 33 2.33 -11.78 -7.30
CA ARG A 33 1.14 -12.39 -7.87
C ARG A 33 -0.08 -12.27 -6.97
N SER A 34 0.13 -12.16 -5.66
CA SER A 34 -0.94 -12.06 -4.70
C SER A 34 -1.86 -10.90 -5.01
N ARG A 35 -3.13 -11.04 -4.60
CA ARG A 35 -4.05 -9.92 -4.59
C ARG A 35 -3.65 -9.00 -3.45
N LEU A 36 -3.41 -7.74 -3.77
CA LEU A 36 -2.93 -6.77 -2.79
C LEU A 36 -3.90 -5.61 -2.72
N THR A 37 -4.33 -5.28 -1.50
CA THR A 37 -5.20 -4.14 -1.28
C THR A 37 -4.61 -3.23 -0.21
N VAL A 38 -4.99 -1.97 -0.28
CA VAL A 38 -4.56 -0.97 0.70
C VAL A 38 -5.74 -0.10 1.09
N ALA A 39 -5.87 0.17 2.38
CA ALA A 39 -6.87 1.07 2.92
C ALA A 39 -6.17 2.08 3.80
N ALA A 40 -6.71 3.30 3.84
CA ALA A 40 -6.19 4.37 4.69
C ALA A 40 -7.14 4.54 5.88
N ASP A 41 -6.60 4.59 7.09
CA ASP A 41 -7.41 4.84 8.27
C ASP A 41 -8.08 6.20 8.15
N GLY A 42 -9.34 6.28 8.55
CA GLY A 42 -10.12 7.51 8.48
C GLY A 42 -10.77 7.77 7.13
N ASN A 43 -10.66 6.85 6.20
CA ASN A 43 -11.21 7.02 4.86
C ASN A 43 -12.45 6.14 4.61
N ASP A 44 -13.30 6.03 5.62
CA ASP A 44 -14.62 5.35 5.55
C ASP A 44 -14.56 3.92 5.01
N GLY A 45 -13.47 3.22 5.31
CA GLY A 45 -13.34 1.83 4.89
C GLY A 45 -13.07 1.62 3.41
N LYS A 46 -12.75 2.67 2.67
CA LYS A 46 -12.38 2.51 1.25
C LYS A 46 -11.14 1.66 1.11
N VAL A 47 -11.23 0.71 0.20
CA VAL A 47 -10.13 -0.21 -0.09
C VAL A 47 -9.75 -0.06 -1.55
N ALA A 48 -8.46 0.09 -1.80
CA ALA A 48 -7.94 0.26 -3.15
C ALA A 48 -7.14 -0.98 -3.57
N ASP A 49 -7.20 -1.30 -4.84
CA ASP A 49 -6.30 -2.29 -5.43
C ASP A 49 -4.90 -1.67 -5.45
N ALA A 50 -3.97 -2.27 -4.72
CA ALA A 50 -2.60 -1.75 -4.62
C ALA A 50 -1.85 -1.76 -5.95
N LYS A 51 -2.38 -2.47 -6.95
CA LYS A 51 -1.79 -2.53 -8.29
C LYS A 51 -2.39 -1.51 -9.25
N SER A 52 -3.32 -0.67 -8.77
CA SER A 52 -3.96 0.35 -9.59
C SER A 52 -3.52 1.73 -9.11
N ILE A 53 -2.79 2.45 -9.96
CA ILE A 53 -2.32 3.80 -9.62
C ILE A 53 -3.48 4.75 -9.36
N LEU A 54 -4.55 4.65 -10.14
CA LEU A 54 -5.71 5.52 -9.96
C LEU A 54 -6.41 5.26 -8.64
N ALA A 55 -6.55 3.98 -8.26
CA ALA A 55 -7.19 3.62 -7.00
C ALA A 55 -6.36 4.08 -5.80
N VAL A 56 -5.04 3.91 -5.87
CA VAL A 56 -4.14 4.33 -4.80
C VAL A 56 -4.17 5.85 -4.64
N LEU A 57 -4.14 6.58 -5.76
CA LEU A 57 -4.24 8.05 -5.72
C LEU A 57 -5.57 8.50 -5.12
N ALA A 58 -6.65 7.79 -5.43
CA ALA A 58 -7.98 8.13 -4.93
C ALA A 58 -8.12 7.99 -3.42
N LEU A 59 -7.23 7.26 -2.76
CA LEU A 59 -7.23 7.17 -1.29
C LEU A 59 -6.94 8.52 -0.64
N GLY A 60 -6.17 9.37 -1.30
CA GLY A 60 -5.83 10.68 -0.77
C GLY A 60 -5.05 10.64 0.54
N ALA A 61 -4.30 9.57 0.80
CA ALA A 61 -3.58 9.42 2.06
C ALA A 61 -2.48 10.48 2.20
N VAL A 62 -2.40 11.05 3.39
CA VAL A 62 -1.42 12.10 3.73
C VAL A 62 -0.43 11.58 4.75
N GLY A 63 0.64 12.34 4.95
CA GLY A 63 1.69 11.96 5.89
C GLY A 63 1.14 11.64 7.27
N GLY A 64 1.65 10.59 7.88
CA GLY A 64 1.19 10.10 9.17
C GLY A 64 -0.01 9.16 9.11
N THR A 65 -0.69 9.09 7.97
CA THR A 65 -1.84 8.18 7.83
C THR A 65 -1.37 6.72 7.94
N VAL A 66 -2.09 5.94 8.72
CA VAL A 66 -1.83 4.50 8.82
C VAL A 66 -2.50 3.81 7.64
N LEU A 67 -1.71 3.04 6.90
CA LEU A 67 -2.21 2.24 5.79
C LEU A 67 -2.36 0.80 6.25
N ARG A 68 -3.49 0.19 5.92
CA ARG A 68 -3.72 -1.23 6.17
C ARG A 68 -3.55 -1.97 4.86
N LEU A 69 -2.62 -2.91 4.86
CA LEU A 69 -2.26 -3.68 3.69
C LEU A 69 -2.79 -5.10 3.86
N SER A 70 -3.42 -5.62 2.83
CA SER A 70 -3.90 -7.01 2.82
C SER A 70 -3.36 -7.70 1.58
N ALA A 71 -2.96 -8.94 1.76
CA ALA A 71 -2.44 -9.75 0.67
C ALA A 71 -3.04 -11.15 0.73
N GLU A 72 -3.40 -11.67 -0.44
CA GLU A 72 -4.00 -13.00 -0.59
C GLU A 72 -3.32 -13.71 -1.75
N GLY A 73 -2.65 -14.82 -1.46
CA GLY A 73 -1.94 -15.58 -2.48
C GLY A 73 -0.69 -16.23 -1.93
N GLU A 74 0.04 -16.94 -2.79
CA GLU A 74 1.21 -17.71 -2.39
C GLU A 74 2.35 -16.83 -1.89
N ASP A 75 2.54 -15.66 -2.49
CA ASP A 75 3.63 -14.75 -2.12
C ASP A 75 3.16 -13.62 -1.19
N ALA A 76 2.01 -13.81 -0.52
CA ALA A 76 1.43 -12.78 0.33
C ALA A 76 2.39 -12.27 1.42
N PRO A 77 3.08 -13.13 2.19
CA PRO A 77 4.00 -12.60 3.20
C PRO A 77 5.12 -11.76 2.62
N ASP A 78 5.69 -12.22 1.49
CA ASP A 78 6.78 -11.50 0.83
C ASP A 78 6.28 -10.17 0.27
N ALA A 79 5.07 -10.17 -0.28
CA ALA A 79 4.47 -8.95 -0.81
C ALA A 79 4.25 -7.91 0.28
N LEU A 80 3.71 -8.35 1.43
CA LEU A 80 3.50 -7.43 2.55
C LEU A 80 4.80 -6.87 3.09
N ALA A 81 5.83 -7.70 3.21
CA ALA A 81 7.13 -7.24 3.67
C ALA A 81 7.69 -6.18 2.72
N ALA A 82 7.57 -6.41 1.41
CA ALA A 82 8.07 -5.48 0.41
C ALA A 82 7.29 -4.16 0.42
N LEU A 83 5.96 -4.24 0.54
CA LEU A 83 5.13 -3.03 0.58
C LEU A 83 5.35 -2.22 1.85
N THR A 84 5.46 -2.90 2.99
CA THR A 84 5.74 -2.24 4.26
C THR A 84 7.08 -1.51 4.20
N SER A 85 8.10 -2.17 3.69
CA SER A 85 9.42 -1.58 3.53
C SER A 85 9.39 -0.40 2.55
N CYS A 86 8.64 -0.56 1.45
CA CYS A 86 8.49 0.50 0.46
C CYS A 86 7.88 1.76 1.09
N VAL A 87 6.78 1.60 1.84
CA VAL A 87 6.10 2.75 2.47
C VAL A 87 7.02 3.43 3.48
N SER A 88 7.70 2.64 4.31
CA SER A 88 8.61 3.19 5.33
C SER A 88 9.76 3.96 4.71
N GLY A 89 10.16 3.60 3.50
CA GLY A 89 11.25 4.25 2.80
C GLY A 89 10.84 5.38 1.87
N LEU A 90 9.55 5.69 1.77
CA LEU A 90 9.09 6.76 0.89
C LEU A 90 9.59 8.10 1.38
N VAL A 91 9.97 8.95 0.43
CA VAL A 91 10.39 10.31 0.72
C VAL A 91 9.60 11.25 -0.17
N ASP A 92 9.41 12.47 0.30
CA ASP A 92 8.75 13.50 -0.48
C ASP A 92 9.76 14.09 -1.46
N GLN A 93 9.45 14.00 -2.75
CA GLN A 93 10.34 14.47 -3.80
C GLN A 93 9.69 15.53 -4.64
#